data_70ad17d0e993c1103f9986ed6d52e6ac
#
_entry.id   70ad17d0e993c1103f9986ed6d52e6ac
#
_cell.length_a   1.000
_cell.length_b   1.000
_cell.length_c   1.000
_cell.angle_alpha   90.00
_cell.angle_beta   90.00
_cell.angle_gamma   90.00
#
_symmetry.space_group_name_H-M   'P 1'
#
loop_
_entity.id
_entity.type
_entity.pdbx_description
1 polymer ?
#
loop_
_entity_poly.entity_id
_entity_poly.type
_entity_poly.pdbx_seq_one_letter_code
_entity_poly.pdbx_strand_id
1 'polypeptide(L)'
;MATQISVDPRVEEEVGRGRSRVLVELRLPAGVRPEGEQRQAIARAQDEVLSRLSGTDFTLVRRFASTPFLALEVGPSALAALRTMGDVVVRVIADAVLPPARGSTPRR
;
A
#
# COMPACT_ATOMS: atom_id res chain seq x y z
N MET A 1 5.53 -4.94 -21.96
CA MET A 1 4.18 -4.77 -21.43
C MET A 1 4.22 -4.44 -19.96
N ALA A 2 3.48 -3.45 -19.56
CA ALA A 2 3.44 -3.08 -18.15
C ALA A 2 2.64 -4.12 -17.38
N THR A 3 3.12 -4.48 -16.21
CA THR A 3 2.39 -5.36 -15.32
C THR A 3 1.29 -4.55 -14.66
N GLN A 4 0.07 -5.01 -14.81
CA GLN A 4 -1.06 -4.32 -14.19
C GLN A 4 -1.14 -4.67 -12.71
N ILE A 5 -1.49 -3.70 -11.91
CA ILE A 5 -1.75 -3.94 -10.50
C ILE A 5 -3.24 -4.16 -10.31
N SER A 6 -3.57 -4.85 -9.24
CA SER A 6 -4.96 -5.05 -8.86
C SER A 6 -5.35 -3.96 -7.85
N VAL A 7 -6.44 -3.26 -8.10
CA VAL A 7 -6.92 -2.22 -7.19
C VAL A 7 -8.32 -2.60 -6.73
N ASP A 8 -8.50 -2.66 -5.43
CA ASP A 8 -9.80 -2.96 -4.83
C ASP A 8 -10.80 -1.89 -5.25
N PRO A 9 -11.97 -2.28 -5.76
CA PRO A 9 -13.00 -1.30 -6.14
C PRO A 9 -13.37 -0.33 -5.01
N ARG A 10 -13.27 -0.75 -3.76
CA ARG A 10 -13.55 0.14 -2.64
C ARG A 10 -12.57 1.30 -2.58
N VAL A 11 -11.31 1.04 -2.95
CA VAL A 11 -10.31 2.09 -2.97
C VAL A 11 -10.68 3.14 -4.01
N GLU A 12 -11.09 2.70 -5.19
CA GLU A 12 -11.48 3.64 -6.24
C GLU A 12 -12.68 4.47 -5.81
N GLU A 13 -13.64 3.83 -5.16
CA GLU A 13 -14.83 4.50 -4.68
C GLU A 13 -14.49 5.55 -3.63
N GLU A 14 -13.65 5.19 -2.67
CA GLU A 14 -13.29 6.10 -1.59
C GLU A 14 -12.42 7.25 -2.09
N VAL A 15 -11.52 6.98 -3.01
CA VAL A 15 -10.69 8.02 -3.61
C VAL A 15 -11.57 9.00 -4.41
N GLY A 16 -12.63 8.49 -5.03
CA GLY A 16 -13.59 9.35 -5.72
C GLY A 16 -14.29 10.31 -4.79
N ARG A 17 -14.32 10.02 -3.49
CA ARG A 17 -14.90 10.90 -2.48
C ARG A 17 -13.86 11.71 -1.72
N GLY A 18 -12.59 11.57 -2.10
CA GLY A 18 -11.52 12.33 -1.48
C GLY A 18 -10.28 11.49 -1.27
N ARG A 19 -10.22 10.71 -0.21
CA ARG A 19 -9.06 9.90 0.13
C ARG A 19 -9.47 8.55 0.63
N SER A 20 -8.55 7.59 0.48
CA SER A 20 -8.76 6.23 0.96
C SER A 20 -7.54 5.78 1.73
N ARG A 21 -7.77 5.07 2.81
CA ARG A 21 -6.70 4.37 3.50
C ARG A 21 -6.51 3.00 2.84
N VAL A 22 -5.27 2.71 2.45
CA VAL A 22 -4.98 1.52 1.65
C VAL A 22 -3.80 0.76 2.22
N LEU A 23 -3.77 -0.53 1.91
CA LEU A 23 -2.57 -1.35 2.06
C LEU A 23 -2.04 -1.63 0.67
N VAL A 24 -0.77 -1.30 0.47
CA VAL A 24 -0.09 -1.54 -0.79
C VAL A 24 0.78 -2.77 -0.62
N GLU A 25 0.48 -3.81 -1.38
CA GLU A 25 1.27 -5.02 -1.35
C GLU A 25 2.42 -4.88 -2.34
N LEU A 26 3.64 -5.12 -1.87
CA LEU A 26 4.84 -4.88 -2.65
C LEU A 26 5.31 -6.16 -3.32
N ARG A 27 5.90 -6.00 -4.50
CA ARG A 27 6.49 -7.09 -5.25
C ARG A 27 7.97 -7.18 -4.89
N LEU A 28 8.38 -8.33 -4.38
CA LEU A 28 9.78 -8.56 -4.04
C LEU A 28 10.40 -9.49 -5.08
N PRO A 29 11.73 -9.43 -5.25
CA PRO A 29 12.39 -10.41 -6.12
C PRO A 29 12.10 -11.82 -5.65
N ALA A 30 11.99 -12.74 -6.62
CA ALA A 30 11.71 -14.13 -6.31
C ALA A 30 12.87 -14.76 -5.55
N GLY A 31 12.56 -15.79 -4.78
CA GLY A 31 13.58 -16.56 -4.08
C GLY A 31 13.45 -16.47 -2.57
N VAL A 32 14.05 -17.45 -1.91
CA VAL A 32 14.10 -17.48 -0.46
C VAL A 32 15.39 -16.80 -0.03
N ARG A 33 15.32 -16.00 1.01
CA ARG A 33 16.48 -15.29 1.52
C ARG A 33 16.44 -15.23 3.04
N PRO A 34 17.61 -15.02 3.66
CA PRO A 34 17.66 -14.87 5.12
C PRO A 34 16.78 -13.69 5.57
N GLU A 35 16.32 -13.76 6.80
CA GLU A 35 15.36 -12.79 7.33
C GLU A 35 15.89 -11.35 7.24
N GLY A 36 17.17 -11.15 7.54
CA GLY A 36 17.76 -9.81 7.44
C GLY A 36 17.71 -9.24 6.04
N GLU A 37 18.02 -10.09 5.04
CA GLU A 37 17.96 -9.67 3.65
C GLU A 37 16.53 -9.46 3.19
N GLN A 38 15.61 -10.26 3.72
CA GLN A 38 14.19 -10.08 3.41
C GLN A 38 13.71 -8.72 3.91
N ARG A 39 14.07 -8.34 5.12
CA ARG A 39 13.72 -7.03 5.66
C ARG A 39 14.30 -5.90 4.83
N GLN A 40 15.54 -6.06 4.36
CA GLN A 40 16.14 -5.06 3.49
C GLN A 40 15.43 -4.95 2.17
N ALA A 41 15.03 -6.09 1.59
CA ALA A 41 14.29 -6.08 0.34
C ALA A 41 12.94 -5.36 0.50
N ILE A 42 12.27 -5.61 1.61
CA ILE A 42 11.01 -4.94 1.92
C ILE A 42 11.25 -3.43 2.05
N ALA A 43 12.27 -3.04 2.80
CA ALA A 43 12.55 -1.62 3.01
C ALA A 43 12.86 -0.91 1.70
N ARG A 44 13.62 -1.56 0.82
CA ARG A 44 13.95 -0.97 -0.48
C ARG A 44 12.71 -0.80 -1.35
N ALA A 45 11.82 -1.79 -1.36
CA ALA A 45 10.59 -1.69 -2.13
C ALA A 45 9.71 -0.57 -1.58
N GLN A 46 9.65 -0.43 -0.27
CA GLN A 46 8.91 0.65 0.36
C GLN A 46 9.49 2.00 -0.02
N ASP A 47 10.82 2.13 0.05
CA ASP A 47 11.49 3.37 -0.31
C ASP A 47 11.23 3.73 -1.78
N GLU A 48 11.23 2.72 -2.65
CA GLU A 48 10.98 2.96 -4.06
C GLU A 48 9.59 3.52 -4.29
N VAL A 49 8.58 2.92 -3.64
CA VAL A 49 7.20 3.39 -3.79
C VAL A 49 7.07 4.80 -3.24
N LEU A 50 7.62 5.05 -2.05
CA LEU A 50 7.50 6.36 -1.43
C LEU A 50 8.20 7.42 -2.27
N SER A 51 9.35 7.10 -2.85
CA SER A 51 10.06 8.01 -3.72
C SER A 51 9.24 8.37 -4.95
N ARG A 52 8.62 7.36 -5.57
CA ARG A 52 7.79 7.59 -6.76
C ARG A 52 6.50 8.32 -6.46
N LEU A 53 6.03 8.26 -5.21
CA LEU A 53 4.82 8.98 -4.81
C LEU A 53 5.10 10.43 -4.45
N SER A 54 6.36 10.82 -4.39
CA SER A 54 6.74 12.17 -4.05
C SER A 54 6.00 13.17 -4.95
N GLY A 55 5.40 14.18 -4.36
CA GLY A 55 4.64 15.18 -5.10
C GLY A 55 3.18 14.84 -5.33
N THR A 56 2.74 13.64 -4.93
CA THR A 56 1.33 13.28 -5.04
C THR A 56 0.63 13.46 -3.70
N ASP A 57 -0.69 13.29 -3.71
CA ASP A 57 -1.51 13.50 -2.51
C ASP A 57 -1.57 12.22 -1.66
N PHE A 58 -0.46 11.88 -1.01
CA PHE A 58 -0.42 10.72 -0.15
C PHE A 58 0.11 11.07 1.23
N THR A 59 -0.23 10.23 2.20
CA THR A 59 0.31 10.31 3.55
C THR A 59 0.74 8.91 3.97
N LEU A 60 1.97 8.79 4.46
CA LEU A 60 2.44 7.51 4.97
C LEU A 60 1.80 7.26 6.34
N VAL A 61 1.10 6.14 6.47
CA VAL A 61 0.47 5.76 7.73
C VAL A 61 1.39 4.82 8.51
N ARG A 62 1.94 3.80 7.83
CA ARG A 62 2.78 2.83 8.51
C ARG A 62 3.65 2.05 7.53
N ARG A 63 4.89 1.79 7.94
CA ARG A 63 5.77 0.86 7.25
C ARG A 63 5.80 -0.43 8.04
N PHE A 64 5.75 -1.56 7.33
CA PHE A 64 5.83 -2.87 7.96
C PHE A 64 7.25 -3.40 7.81
N ALA A 65 7.82 -3.86 8.91
CA ALA A 65 9.23 -4.28 8.88
C ALA A 65 9.41 -5.68 8.29
N SER A 66 8.44 -6.56 8.53
CA SER A 66 8.60 -7.98 8.21
C SER A 66 7.64 -8.48 7.14
N THR A 67 6.76 -7.63 6.65
CA THR A 67 5.82 -8.00 5.60
C THR A 67 5.92 -6.98 4.46
N PRO A 68 5.72 -7.42 3.21
CA PRO A 68 5.89 -6.52 2.06
C PRO A 68 4.67 -5.64 1.84
N PHE A 69 4.37 -4.79 2.81
CA PHE A 69 3.21 -3.92 2.75
C PHE A 69 3.57 -2.51 3.18
N LEU A 70 2.81 -1.55 2.66
CA LEU A 70 2.80 -0.17 3.13
C LEU A 70 1.36 0.23 3.41
N ALA A 71 1.12 0.90 4.52
CA ALA A 71 -0.19 1.49 4.80
C ALA A 71 -0.10 2.97 4.47
N LEU A 72 -0.98 3.42 3.59
CA LEU A 72 -0.98 4.80 3.09
C LEU A 72 -2.39 5.34 3.09
N GLU A 73 -2.48 6.68 3.15
CA GLU A 73 -3.70 7.39 2.74
C GLU A 73 -3.41 7.99 1.38
N VAL A 74 -4.28 7.74 0.41
CA VAL A 74 -4.03 8.20 -0.95
C VAL A 74 -5.23 8.94 -1.50
N GLY A 75 -4.95 10.01 -2.23
CA GLY A 75 -5.95 10.69 -3.05
C GLY A 75 -5.82 10.25 -4.50
N PRO A 76 -6.51 10.96 -5.40
CA PRO A 76 -6.52 10.55 -6.81
C PRO A 76 -5.16 10.52 -7.48
N SER A 77 -4.29 11.51 -7.21
CA SER A 77 -3.00 11.54 -7.89
C SER A 77 -2.08 10.44 -7.39
N ALA A 78 -2.13 10.14 -6.08
CA ALA A 78 -1.32 9.06 -5.53
C ALA A 78 -1.79 7.71 -6.08
N LEU A 79 -3.11 7.50 -6.16
CA LEU A 79 -3.63 6.25 -6.72
C LEU A 79 -3.21 6.10 -8.18
N ALA A 80 -3.31 7.19 -8.96
CA ALA A 80 -2.90 7.15 -10.35
C ALA A 80 -1.42 6.78 -10.48
N ALA A 81 -0.58 7.33 -9.60
CA ALA A 81 0.84 7.00 -9.60
C ALA A 81 1.08 5.53 -9.24
N LEU A 82 0.35 5.02 -8.25
CA LEU A 82 0.48 3.61 -7.87
C LEU A 82 0.15 2.68 -9.03
N ARG A 83 -0.84 3.04 -9.84
CA ARG A 83 -1.23 2.21 -11.00
C ARG A 83 -0.10 2.06 -12.01
N THR A 84 0.88 2.95 -12.01
CA THR A 84 2.01 2.87 -12.95
C THR A 84 3.17 2.07 -12.37
N MET A 85 3.05 1.55 -11.17
CA MET A 85 4.16 0.92 -10.45
C MET A 85 4.05 -0.61 -10.43
N GLY A 86 3.57 -1.21 -11.52
CA GLY A 86 3.41 -2.67 -11.56
C GLY A 86 4.69 -3.46 -11.37
N ASP A 87 5.85 -2.80 -11.50
CA ASP A 87 7.14 -3.43 -11.25
C ASP A 87 7.42 -3.62 -9.75
N VAL A 88 6.82 -2.79 -8.89
CA VAL A 88 7.07 -2.86 -7.44
C VAL A 88 5.80 -3.05 -6.62
N VAL A 89 4.62 -2.92 -7.21
CA VAL A 89 3.34 -3.04 -6.52
C VAL A 89 2.55 -4.18 -7.13
N VAL A 90 2.05 -5.08 -6.29
CA VAL A 90 1.21 -6.19 -6.72
C VAL A 90 -0.25 -5.76 -6.73
N ARG A 91 -0.68 -5.16 -5.62
CA ARG A 91 -2.08 -4.76 -5.48
C ARG A 91 -2.23 -3.66 -4.45
N VAL A 92 -3.35 -2.97 -4.56
CA VAL A 92 -3.76 -1.94 -3.60
C VAL A 92 -5.11 -2.38 -3.07
N ILE A 93 -5.20 -2.63 -1.77
CA ILE A 93 -6.44 -3.06 -1.15
C ILE A 93 -6.90 -2.03 -0.13
N ALA A 94 -8.21 -1.96 0.06
CA ALA A 94 -8.75 -1.07 1.07
C ALA A 94 -8.27 -1.54 2.44
N ASP A 95 -7.69 -0.63 3.19
CA ASP A 95 -7.36 -0.91 4.57
C ASP A 95 -8.66 -0.72 5.34
N ALA A 96 -9.45 -1.74 5.33
CA ALA A 96 -10.71 -1.75 6.05
C ALA A 96 -10.39 -1.91 7.51
N VAL A 97 -9.73 -0.92 8.02
CA VAL A 97 -9.59 -0.86 9.45
C VAL A 97 -10.99 -0.85 9.97
N LEU A 98 -11.30 -1.93 10.57
CA LEU A 98 -12.52 -1.97 11.31
C LEU A 98 -12.53 -0.77 12.20
N PRO A 99 -13.56 0.00 12.13
CA PRO A 99 -13.70 1.09 13.06
C PRO A 99 -13.52 0.47 14.42
N PRO A 100 -12.72 1.04 15.17
CA PRO A 100 -12.52 0.52 16.51
C PRO A 100 -13.86 0.34 17.13
N ALA A 101 -13.92 -0.29 17.11
CA ALA A 101 -14.73 -0.47 17.16
C ALA A 101 -15.52 0.12 17.77
N ARG A 102 -15.78 0.38 17.49
CA ARG A 102 -16.26 0.79 17.56
C ARG A 102 -16.72 0.28 18.04
N GLY A 103 -16.52 -0.05 18.27
CA GLY A 103 -16.78 -0.55 18.51
C GLY A 103 -16.78 -1.25 18.84
N SER A 104 -16.55 -1.45 18.95
CA SER A 104 -16.41 -2.12 19.10
C SER A 104 -16.35 -2.57 19.82
N THR A 105 -16.40 -2.77 20.06
CA THR A 105 -16.41 -3.19 20.64
C THR A 105 -16.59 -3.46 21.48
N PRO A 106 -16.85 -3.61 21.81
CA PRO A 106 -17.03 -3.93 22.49
C PRO A 106 -17.28 -4.41 23.33
N ARG A 107 -17.35 -4.54 23.52
CA ARG A 107 -17.58 -4.92 24.14
C ARG A 107 -17.90 -5.06 25.00
N ARG A 108 -18.15 -5.03 25.36
CA ARG A 108 -18.30 -5.24 25.89
C ARG A 108 -18.59 -5.26 26.58
#